data_138cea1ce1057d42b2798fdee0015302
#
_entry.id   138cea1ce1057d42b2798fdee0015302
#
_cell.length_a   1.000
_cell.length_b   1.000
_cell.length_c   1.000
_cell.angle_alpha   90.00
_cell.angle_beta   90.00
_cell.angle_gamma   90.00
#
_symmetry.space_group_name_H-M   'P 1'
#
loop_
_entity.id
_entity.type
_entity.pdbx_description
1 polymer ?
#
loop_
_entity_poly.entity_id
_entity_poly.type
_entity_poly.pdbx_seq_one_letter_code
_entity_poly.pdbx_strand_id
1 'polypeptide(L)'
;MDKPAFAFNVIKNYLYETKFRVEGTPVEAGAKPPVLQFRVSRNNPKFIVYLNSPSYTKDFGKVELAVSTFEFFEITTALKSIIENKDADTITIKFSDFKWYGKQRSKEKEFMGSVTIGRDNGCVFMGFNFGDGIDKPKFVFGGRTDTNYYNNTKKRNLTDVEISEVKARGMVNAIEMV
;
A
#
# COMPACT_ATOMS: atom_id res chain seq x y z
N MET A 1 -31.52 19.68 14.66
CA MET A 1 -31.33 18.23 14.81
C MET A 1 -29.85 17.94 14.66
N ASP A 2 -29.17 17.75 15.78
CA ASP A 2 -27.77 17.38 15.78
C ASP A 2 -27.63 15.95 15.22
N LYS A 3 -26.82 15.81 14.17
CA LYS A 3 -26.52 14.49 13.65
C LYS A 3 -25.83 13.71 14.76
N PRO A 4 -26.26 12.47 15.06
CA PRO A 4 -25.58 11.66 16.06
C PRO A 4 -24.11 11.56 15.67
N ALA A 5 -23.25 11.97 16.57
CA ALA A 5 -21.82 11.73 16.43
C ALA A 5 -21.63 10.22 16.44
N PHE A 6 -21.28 9.64 15.30
CA PHE A 6 -20.97 8.22 15.24
C PHE A 6 -19.82 7.96 16.21
N ALA A 7 -20.05 7.09 17.17
CA ALA A 7 -19.06 6.71 18.18
C ALA A 7 -17.73 6.20 17.57
N PHE A 8 -17.74 5.81 16.31
CA PHE A 8 -16.59 5.38 15.53
C PHE A 8 -15.67 6.51 15.03
N ASN A 9 -16.04 7.79 15.21
CA ASN A 9 -15.12 8.91 14.94
C ASN A 9 -13.97 9.03 15.95
N VAL A 10 -13.92 8.21 16.96
CA VAL A 10 -13.02 8.36 18.10
C VAL A 10 -11.78 7.46 18.00
N ILE A 11 -11.61 6.69 16.96
CA ILE A 11 -10.33 6.02 16.76
C ILE A 11 -9.32 7.03 16.15
N LYS A 12 -9.05 8.09 16.87
CA LYS A 12 -7.78 8.79 16.82
C LYS A 12 -6.73 7.98 17.59
N ASN A 13 -6.61 6.72 17.24
CA ASN A 13 -5.57 5.91 17.81
C ASN A 13 -4.34 6.07 16.91
N TYR A 14 -3.24 6.57 17.45
CA TYR A 14 -1.97 6.72 16.74
C TYR A 14 -1.48 5.39 16.12
N LEU A 15 -1.94 4.24 16.58
CA LEU A 15 -1.72 2.94 15.96
C LEU A 15 -2.35 2.84 14.55
N TYR A 16 -3.43 3.55 14.28
CA TYR A 16 -4.10 3.54 12.97
C TYR A 16 -3.60 4.63 12.02
N GLU A 17 -2.81 5.55 12.51
CA GLU A 17 -1.97 6.42 11.71
C GLU A 17 -0.59 5.82 11.50
N THR A 18 -0.43 4.52 11.67
CA THR A 18 0.84 3.85 11.45
C THR A 18 1.31 4.16 10.04
N LYS A 19 2.23 5.08 9.99
CA LYS A 19 2.98 5.41 8.80
C LYS A 19 3.89 4.23 8.50
N PHE A 20 3.34 3.17 7.88
CA PHE A 20 4.18 2.21 7.22
C PHE A 20 4.93 2.98 6.14
N ARG A 21 6.12 3.36 6.45
CA ARG A 21 6.98 4.00 5.49
C ARG A 21 7.73 2.91 4.74
N VAL A 22 7.14 2.47 3.64
CA VAL A 22 7.86 1.66 2.66
C VAL A 22 8.37 2.61 1.59
N GLU A 23 9.66 2.67 1.41
CA GLU A 23 10.27 3.44 0.32
C GLU A 23 10.22 2.59 -0.95
N GLY A 24 9.72 3.20 -2.03
CA GLY A 24 9.68 2.58 -3.35
C GLY A 24 10.96 2.83 -4.16
N THR A 25 10.96 2.33 -5.37
CA THR A 25 12.01 2.64 -6.35
C THR A 25 11.83 4.08 -6.83
N PRO A 26 12.87 4.94 -6.81
CA PRO A 26 12.78 6.27 -7.38
C PRO A 26 12.38 6.23 -8.85
N VAL A 27 11.53 7.16 -9.28
CA VAL A 27 11.04 7.26 -10.67
C VAL A 27 12.17 7.59 -11.63
N GLU A 28 13.14 8.38 -11.15
CA GLU A 28 14.31 8.76 -11.91
C GLU A 28 15.55 8.85 -10.99
N ALA A 29 16.72 8.76 -11.59
CA ALA A 29 17.98 8.81 -10.85
C ALA A 29 18.12 10.14 -10.07
N GLY A 30 18.36 10.05 -8.78
CA GLY A 30 18.50 11.20 -7.88
C GLY A 30 17.20 11.75 -7.32
N ALA A 31 16.04 11.28 -7.76
CA ALA A 31 14.76 11.63 -7.15
C ALA A 31 14.60 10.97 -5.76
N LYS A 32 13.81 11.62 -4.90
CA LYS A 32 13.41 10.99 -3.63
C LYS A 32 12.53 9.78 -3.92
N PRO A 33 12.73 8.66 -3.21
CA PRO A 33 11.88 7.49 -3.38
C PRO A 33 10.43 7.82 -3.02
N PRO A 34 9.43 7.24 -3.73
CA PRO A 34 8.05 7.32 -3.34
C PRO A 34 7.84 6.66 -1.97
N VAL A 35 6.82 7.11 -1.24
CA VAL A 35 6.51 6.61 0.10
C VAL A 35 5.09 6.10 0.14
N LEU A 36 4.93 4.85 0.54
CA LEU A 36 3.63 4.22 0.80
C LEU A 36 3.26 4.38 2.27
N GLN A 37 2.04 4.82 2.51
CA GLN A 37 1.42 4.87 3.82
C GLN A 37 0.06 4.16 3.78
N PHE A 38 -0.34 3.61 4.91
CA PHE A 38 -1.68 3.09 5.13
C PHE A 38 -2.39 3.95 6.17
N ARG A 39 -3.66 4.23 5.95
CA ARG A 39 -4.50 4.98 6.88
C ARG A 39 -5.93 4.46 6.84
N VAL A 40 -6.58 4.42 7.98
CA VAL A 40 -8.04 4.29 8.05
C VAL A 40 -8.65 5.66 8.29
N SER A 41 -9.56 6.09 7.43
CA SER A 41 -10.26 7.36 7.55
C SER A 41 -11.75 7.14 7.39
N ARG A 42 -12.53 7.49 8.43
CA ARG A 42 -13.99 7.31 8.44
C ARG A 42 -14.41 5.87 8.11
N ASN A 43 -13.72 4.90 8.71
CA ASN A 43 -13.90 3.46 8.49
C ASN A 43 -13.56 2.95 7.07
N ASN A 44 -12.95 3.79 6.24
CA ASN A 44 -12.47 3.38 4.93
C ASN A 44 -10.95 3.24 4.94
N PRO A 45 -10.43 2.05 4.65
CA PRO A 45 -9.00 1.84 4.43
C PRO A 45 -8.52 2.65 3.23
N LYS A 46 -7.33 3.24 3.34
CA LYS A 46 -6.71 3.99 2.26
C LYS A 46 -5.24 3.68 2.15
N PHE A 47 -4.79 3.43 0.94
CA PHE A 47 -3.39 3.49 0.60
C PHE A 47 -3.05 4.90 0.12
N ILE A 48 -2.09 5.51 0.77
CA ILE A 48 -1.61 6.86 0.44
C ILE A 48 -0.21 6.72 -0.09
N VAL A 49 0.02 7.24 -1.29
CA VAL A 49 1.33 7.25 -1.92
C VAL A 49 1.78 8.68 -2.14
N TYR A 50 2.94 9.02 -1.63
CA TYR A 50 3.67 10.22 -1.99
C TYR A 50 4.63 9.85 -3.12
N LEU A 51 4.35 10.32 -4.33
CA LEU A 51 5.08 9.93 -5.53
C LEU A 51 6.51 10.49 -5.53
N ASN A 52 6.71 11.69 -4.94
CA ASN A 52 7.97 12.42 -5.00
C ASN A 52 8.50 12.60 -6.44
N SER A 53 7.57 12.68 -7.40
CA SER A 53 7.86 12.83 -8.82
C SER A 53 7.78 14.30 -9.22
N PRO A 54 8.72 14.81 -10.02
CA PRO A 54 8.65 16.17 -10.59
C PRO A 54 7.48 16.36 -11.54
N SER A 55 7.03 15.28 -12.19
CA SER A 55 5.93 15.30 -13.17
C SER A 55 4.54 15.37 -12.50
N TYR A 56 4.43 15.06 -11.21
CA TYR A 56 3.16 15.08 -10.49
C TYR A 56 3.28 15.88 -9.20
N THR A 57 2.85 17.15 -9.27
CA THR A 57 2.93 18.10 -8.14
C THR A 57 1.56 18.38 -7.49
N LYS A 58 0.47 17.89 -8.07
CA LYS A 58 -0.88 18.03 -7.51
C LYS A 58 -0.92 17.42 -6.10
N ASP A 59 -1.60 18.10 -5.17
CA ASP A 59 -1.73 17.68 -3.78
C ASP A 59 -0.39 17.31 -3.11
N PHE A 60 0.68 18.06 -3.43
CA PHE A 60 2.05 17.79 -2.97
C PHE A 60 2.58 16.40 -3.38
N GLY A 61 2.19 15.93 -4.55
CA GLY A 61 2.58 14.61 -5.05
C GLY A 61 1.87 13.44 -4.35
N LYS A 62 0.77 13.71 -3.64
CA LYS A 62 0.00 12.73 -2.90
C LYS A 62 -1.10 12.15 -3.78
N VAL A 63 -1.19 10.85 -3.85
CA VAL A 63 -2.30 10.11 -4.44
C VAL A 63 -2.88 9.13 -3.43
N GLU A 64 -4.19 8.89 -3.51
CA GLU A 64 -4.90 8.01 -2.58
C GLU A 64 -5.69 6.96 -3.35
N LEU A 65 -5.60 5.71 -2.89
CA LEU A 65 -6.51 4.64 -3.26
C LEU A 65 -7.36 4.29 -2.03
N ALA A 66 -8.60 4.73 -2.04
CA ALA A 66 -9.59 4.34 -1.05
C ALA A 66 -10.26 3.04 -1.51
N VAL A 67 -10.33 2.07 -0.62
CA VAL A 67 -10.94 0.76 -0.88
C VAL A 67 -11.98 0.47 0.20
N SER A 68 -12.97 -0.37 -0.11
CA SER A 68 -13.87 -0.89 0.92
C SER A 68 -13.10 -1.81 1.88
N THR A 69 -13.68 -2.06 3.04
CA THR A 69 -13.10 -3.01 4.01
C THR A 69 -12.95 -4.40 3.39
N PHE A 70 -13.89 -4.82 2.54
CA PHE A 70 -13.84 -6.13 1.88
C PHE A 70 -12.68 -6.20 0.88
N GLU A 71 -12.56 -5.22 -0.02
CA GLU A 71 -11.45 -5.12 -0.98
C GLU A 71 -10.09 -5.04 -0.28
N PHE A 72 -10.07 -4.44 0.89
CA PHE A 72 -8.87 -4.39 1.71
C PHE A 72 -8.45 -5.79 2.22
N PHE A 73 -9.40 -6.60 2.67
CA PHE A 73 -9.13 -7.99 3.04
C PHE A 73 -8.70 -8.83 1.83
N GLU A 74 -9.20 -8.56 0.63
CA GLU A 74 -8.73 -9.22 -0.60
C GLU A 74 -7.25 -8.89 -0.87
N ILE A 75 -6.85 -7.62 -0.71
CA ILE A 75 -5.45 -7.19 -0.86
C ILE A 75 -4.56 -7.90 0.16
N THR A 76 -4.96 -7.94 1.43
CA THR A 76 -4.16 -8.60 2.47
C THR A 76 -4.07 -10.11 2.28
N THR A 77 -5.15 -10.74 1.83
CA THR A 77 -5.18 -12.17 1.49
C THR A 77 -4.25 -12.47 0.32
N ALA A 78 -4.27 -11.66 -0.75
CA ALA A 78 -3.36 -11.78 -1.86
C ALA A 78 -1.89 -11.62 -1.42
N LEU A 79 -1.61 -10.65 -0.55
CA LEU A 79 -0.27 -10.45 -0.03
C LEU A 79 0.22 -11.65 0.81
N LYS A 80 -0.64 -12.22 1.65
CA LYS A 80 -0.34 -13.45 2.40
C LYS A 80 -0.02 -14.61 1.46
N SER A 81 -0.83 -14.82 0.42
CA SER A 81 -0.61 -15.88 -0.56
C SER A 81 0.76 -15.75 -1.23
N ILE A 82 1.17 -14.54 -1.62
CA ILE A 82 2.49 -14.29 -2.20
C ILE A 82 3.63 -14.54 -1.19
N ILE A 83 3.41 -14.20 0.09
CA ILE A 83 4.41 -14.43 1.15
C ILE A 83 4.59 -15.93 1.41
N GLU A 84 3.51 -16.69 1.40
CA GLU A 84 3.49 -18.12 1.74
C GLU A 84 3.95 -19.02 0.60
N ASN A 85 3.65 -18.61 -0.63
CA ASN A 85 4.02 -19.37 -1.83
C ASN A 85 5.05 -18.58 -2.66
N LYS A 86 6.29 -19.11 -2.73
CA LYS A 86 7.39 -18.47 -3.46
C LYS A 86 7.20 -18.51 -4.97
N ASP A 87 6.46 -19.47 -5.46
CA ASP A 87 6.17 -19.68 -6.87
C ASP A 87 4.81 -19.11 -7.29
N ALA A 88 4.17 -18.32 -6.39
CA ALA A 88 2.88 -17.72 -6.71
C ALA A 88 2.99 -16.68 -7.82
N ASP A 89 2.00 -16.71 -8.70
CA ASP A 89 1.85 -15.72 -9.76
C ASP A 89 1.59 -14.31 -9.21
N THR A 90 1.97 -13.30 -9.97
CA THR A 90 1.66 -11.92 -9.67
C THR A 90 0.15 -11.69 -9.77
N ILE A 91 -0.44 -11.11 -8.72
CA ILE A 91 -1.87 -10.81 -8.62
C ILE A 91 -2.09 -9.32 -8.81
N THR A 92 -3.03 -8.95 -9.69
CA THR A 92 -3.47 -7.56 -9.85
C THR A 92 -4.95 -7.44 -9.52
N ILE A 93 -5.28 -6.62 -8.52
CA ILE A 93 -6.64 -6.29 -8.12
C ILE A 93 -6.95 -4.90 -8.67
N LYS A 94 -8.01 -4.79 -9.50
CA LYS A 94 -8.46 -3.52 -10.12
C LYS A 94 -9.72 -3.05 -9.43
N PHE A 95 -9.77 -1.78 -9.09
CA PHE A 95 -10.90 -1.14 -8.42
C PHE A 95 -11.61 -0.21 -9.39
N SER A 96 -12.93 -0.32 -9.41
CA SER A 96 -13.81 0.54 -10.20
C SER A 96 -15.01 0.95 -9.38
N ASP A 97 -15.33 2.23 -9.38
CA ASP A 97 -16.48 2.78 -8.69
C ASP A 97 -17.07 3.95 -9.47
N PHE A 98 -18.25 4.38 -9.07
CA PHE A 98 -18.88 5.55 -9.65
C PHE A 98 -18.21 6.84 -9.16
N LYS A 99 -17.80 7.68 -10.08
CA LYS A 99 -17.25 9.00 -9.74
C LYS A 99 -18.35 10.04 -9.63
N TRP A 100 -18.10 11.02 -8.78
CA TRP A 100 -18.97 12.19 -8.63
C TRP A 100 -18.31 13.42 -9.25
N TYR A 101 -19.00 14.04 -10.21
CA TYR A 101 -18.61 15.28 -10.86
C TYR A 101 -19.54 16.39 -10.34
N GLY A 102 -19.15 17.02 -9.24
CA GLY A 102 -20.03 17.92 -8.52
C GLY A 102 -21.23 17.18 -7.91
N LYS A 103 -22.45 17.46 -8.40
CA LYS A 103 -23.69 16.79 -7.95
C LYS A 103 -24.11 15.61 -8.85
N GLN A 104 -23.39 15.36 -9.93
CA GLN A 104 -23.71 14.29 -10.87
C GLN A 104 -22.81 13.09 -10.65
N ARG A 105 -23.42 11.90 -10.62
CA ARG A 105 -22.72 10.62 -10.57
C ARG A 105 -22.45 10.14 -12.00
N SER A 106 -21.29 9.52 -12.24
CA SER A 106 -21.01 8.86 -13.51
C SER A 106 -22.09 7.80 -13.84
N LYS A 107 -22.36 7.61 -15.11
CA LYS A 107 -23.34 6.58 -15.56
C LYS A 107 -22.83 5.16 -15.34
N GLU A 108 -21.52 4.99 -15.44
CA GLU A 108 -20.82 3.71 -15.32
C GLU A 108 -19.74 3.80 -14.25
N LYS A 109 -19.30 2.64 -13.77
CA LYS A 109 -18.14 2.55 -12.90
C LYS A 109 -16.88 2.88 -13.67
N GLU A 110 -16.08 3.78 -13.13
CA GLU A 110 -14.81 4.20 -13.70
C GLU A 110 -13.65 3.58 -12.94
N PHE A 111 -12.53 3.40 -13.62
CA PHE A 111 -11.31 2.92 -12.99
C PHE A 111 -10.85 3.90 -11.90
N MET A 112 -10.64 3.36 -10.70
CA MET A 112 -10.19 4.12 -9.52
C MET A 112 -8.72 3.88 -9.21
N GLY A 113 -8.20 2.74 -9.63
CA GLY A 113 -6.84 2.32 -9.40
C GLY A 113 -6.68 0.81 -9.38
N SER A 114 -5.45 0.36 -9.25
CA SER A 114 -5.16 -1.06 -9.01
C SER A 114 -3.96 -1.24 -8.11
N VAL A 115 -3.94 -2.39 -7.43
CA VAL A 115 -2.82 -2.88 -6.65
C VAL A 115 -2.30 -4.16 -7.29
N THR A 116 -1.01 -4.20 -7.56
CA THR A 116 -0.33 -5.39 -8.07
C THR A 116 0.60 -5.92 -6.98
N ILE A 117 0.49 -7.20 -6.65
CA ILE A 117 1.26 -7.86 -5.60
C ILE A 117 1.97 -9.05 -6.22
N GLY A 118 3.25 -9.20 -5.93
CA GLY A 118 4.05 -10.28 -6.51
C GLY A 118 5.45 -10.33 -5.92
N ARG A 119 6.36 -10.98 -6.66
CA ARG A 119 7.78 -11.03 -6.32
C ARG A 119 8.62 -10.42 -7.43
N ASP A 120 9.67 -9.74 -7.02
CA ASP A 120 10.71 -9.20 -7.89
C ASP A 120 12.06 -9.62 -7.34
N ASN A 121 12.83 -10.40 -8.11
CA ASN A 121 14.06 -11.04 -7.66
C ASN A 121 13.88 -11.80 -6.33
N GLY A 122 12.72 -12.47 -6.17
CA GLY A 122 12.34 -13.18 -4.96
C GLY A 122 11.76 -12.31 -3.83
N CYS A 123 11.99 -11.00 -3.84
CA CYS A 123 11.45 -10.08 -2.84
C CYS A 123 9.98 -9.76 -3.12
N VAL A 124 9.17 -9.72 -2.08
CA VAL A 124 7.75 -9.34 -2.16
C VAL A 124 7.63 -7.86 -2.53
N PHE A 125 6.70 -7.52 -3.40
CA PHE A 125 6.42 -6.13 -3.75
C PHE A 125 4.92 -5.83 -3.81
N MET A 126 4.59 -4.54 -3.66
CA MET A 126 3.30 -3.95 -4.01
C MET A 126 3.52 -2.82 -5.03
N GLY A 127 2.80 -2.87 -6.13
CA GLY A 127 2.76 -1.81 -7.14
C GLY A 127 1.38 -1.16 -7.18
N PHE A 128 1.32 0.12 -7.49
CA PHE A 128 0.09 0.89 -7.58
C PHE A 128 -0.05 1.52 -8.97
N ASN A 129 -1.29 1.54 -9.47
CA ASN A 129 -1.65 2.29 -10.66
C ASN A 129 -2.89 3.13 -10.34
N PHE A 130 -2.78 4.43 -10.47
CA PHE A 130 -3.83 5.40 -10.17
C PHE A 130 -4.49 5.97 -11.43
N GLY A 131 -4.17 5.45 -12.61
CA GLY A 131 -4.67 5.90 -13.90
C GLY A 131 -3.61 6.56 -14.77
N ASP A 132 -4.05 7.08 -15.90
CA ASP A 132 -3.17 7.67 -16.91
C ASP A 132 -2.54 8.99 -16.41
N GLY A 133 -1.31 9.23 -16.83
CA GLY A 133 -0.55 10.43 -16.47
C GLY A 133 -0.04 10.47 -15.03
N ILE A 134 -0.21 9.38 -14.27
CA ILE A 134 0.32 9.24 -12.91
C ILE A 134 1.35 8.10 -12.91
N ASP A 135 2.52 8.35 -12.31
CA ASP A 135 3.54 7.34 -12.16
C ASP A 135 3.00 6.11 -11.43
N LYS A 136 3.50 4.93 -11.82
CA LYS A 136 3.12 3.64 -11.25
C LYS A 136 4.16 3.18 -10.24
N PRO A 137 4.11 3.67 -8.99
CA PRO A 137 5.13 3.37 -7.98
C PRO A 137 5.10 1.89 -7.60
N LYS A 138 6.30 1.35 -7.39
CA LYS A 138 6.54 -0.01 -6.92
C LYS A 138 7.29 0.04 -5.61
N PHE A 139 6.80 -0.68 -4.64
CA PHE A 139 7.35 -0.79 -3.30
C PHE A 139 7.83 -2.21 -3.07
N VAL A 140 9.13 -2.43 -3.10
CA VAL A 140 9.75 -3.72 -2.80
C VAL A 140 10.03 -3.77 -1.30
N PHE A 141 9.45 -4.75 -0.60
CA PHE A 141 9.77 -4.98 0.80
C PHE A 141 11.20 -5.49 0.90
N GLY A 142 11.98 -4.99 1.84
CA GLY A 142 13.35 -5.45 2.03
C GLY A 142 14.44 -4.48 1.58
N GLY A 143 14.11 -3.38 0.92
CA GLY A 143 15.07 -2.34 0.57
C GLY A 143 15.86 -1.80 1.78
N ARG A 144 16.55 -0.71 1.63
CA ARG A 144 17.40 -0.04 2.64
C ARG A 144 16.80 -0.12 4.05
N THR A 145 17.53 -0.67 5.00
CA THR A 145 17.12 -0.74 6.40
C THR A 145 18.32 -0.47 7.29
N ASP A 146 18.10 0.34 8.32
CA ASP A 146 19.09 0.55 9.39
C ASP A 146 19.05 -0.60 10.43
N THR A 147 18.14 -1.55 10.21
CA THR A 147 17.96 -2.70 11.10
C THR A 147 18.71 -3.90 10.57
N ASN A 148 19.55 -4.51 11.39
CA ASN A 148 20.25 -5.73 11.06
C ASN A 148 19.41 -6.95 11.49
N TYR A 149 19.20 -7.87 10.56
CA TYR A 149 18.43 -9.09 10.79
C TYR A 149 19.36 -10.30 10.81
N TYR A 150 19.46 -10.97 11.93
CA TYR A 150 20.34 -12.12 12.13
C TYR A 150 19.54 -13.38 12.48
N ASN A 151 19.83 -14.46 11.76
CA ASN A 151 19.26 -15.79 12.05
C ASN A 151 20.18 -16.53 13.03
N ASN A 152 19.76 -16.64 14.29
CA ASN A 152 20.54 -17.30 15.35
C ASN A 152 20.74 -18.80 15.09
N THR A 153 19.78 -19.46 14.46
CA THR A 153 19.87 -20.91 14.17
C THR A 153 20.85 -21.19 13.04
N LYS A 154 20.76 -20.42 11.96
CA LYS A 154 21.66 -20.53 10.80
C LYS A 154 22.97 -19.76 10.98
N LYS A 155 23.13 -19.02 12.07
CA LYS A 155 24.29 -18.18 12.38
C LYS A 155 24.76 -17.28 11.23
N ARG A 156 23.82 -16.62 10.58
CA ARG A 156 24.07 -15.69 9.45
C ARG A 156 23.05 -14.56 9.41
N ASN A 157 23.36 -13.50 8.71
CA ASN A 157 22.36 -12.48 8.38
C ASN A 157 21.28 -13.07 7.49
N LEU A 158 20.07 -12.53 7.61
CA LEU A 158 18.97 -12.83 6.68
C LEU A 158 19.33 -12.31 5.29
N THR A 159 18.91 -13.03 4.27
CA THR A 159 18.98 -12.58 2.88
C THR A 159 17.92 -11.50 2.63
N ASP A 160 18.05 -10.74 1.54
CA ASP A 160 17.07 -9.71 1.15
C ASP A 160 15.66 -10.31 1.00
N VAL A 161 15.57 -11.53 0.48
CA VAL A 161 14.29 -12.25 0.32
C VAL A 161 13.68 -12.56 1.70
N GLU A 162 14.47 -13.08 2.64
CA GLU A 162 14.00 -13.36 4.00
C GLU A 162 13.58 -12.08 4.73
N ILE A 163 14.33 -11.00 4.57
CA ILE A 163 13.98 -9.67 5.13
C ILE A 163 12.68 -9.16 4.49
N SER A 164 12.53 -9.32 3.19
CA SER A 164 11.34 -8.94 2.46
C SER A 164 10.09 -9.64 3.01
N GLU A 165 10.17 -10.94 3.23
CA GLU A 165 9.07 -11.73 3.80
C GLU A 165 8.73 -11.29 5.24
N VAL A 166 9.72 -11.02 6.08
CA VAL A 166 9.51 -10.51 7.44
C VAL A 166 8.79 -9.16 7.42
N LYS A 167 9.22 -8.24 6.57
CA LYS A 167 8.62 -6.90 6.45
C LYS A 167 7.20 -6.95 5.88
N ALA A 168 6.98 -7.77 4.84
CA ALA A 168 5.65 -7.93 4.27
C ALA A 168 4.66 -8.55 5.28
N ARG A 169 5.09 -9.57 6.06
CA ARG A 169 4.28 -10.12 7.17
C ARG A 169 4.01 -9.08 8.24
N GLY A 170 5.03 -8.30 8.62
CA GLY A 170 4.86 -7.23 9.59
C GLY A 170 3.79 -6.22 9.15
N MET A 171 3.77 -5.86 7.87
CA MET A 171 2.73 -5.00 7.32
C MET A 171 1.35 -5.66 7.40
N VAL A 172 1.21 -6.93 6.97
CA VAL A 172 -0.07 -7.66 7.04
C VAL A 172 -0.57 -7.72 8.48
N ASN A 173 0.27 -8.14 9.41
CA ASN A 173 -0.11 -8.27 10.82
C ASN A 173 -0.55 -6.92 11.42
N ALA A 174 0.17 -5.85 11.12
CA ALA A 174 -0.19 -4.53 11.62
C ALA A 174 -1.52 -4.02 11.03
N ILE A 175 -1.83 -4.40 9.80
CA ILE A 175 -3.09 -4.10 9.14
C ILE A 175 -4.25 -4.92 9.76
N GLU A 176 -4.02 -6.17 10.11
CA GLU A 176 -5.04 -7.05 10.70
C GLU A 176 -5.35 -6.75 12.18
N MET A 177 -4.52 -5.95 12.83
CA MET A 177 -4.79 -5.45 14.17
C MET A 177 -5.77 -4.27 14.20
N VAL A 178 -6.18 -3.77 13.04
CA VAL A 178 -7.11 -2.65 12.83
C VAL A 178 -8.52 -3.14 12.53
#